data_991612cad0ba50f6040ba1c310da3edf
#
_entry.id   991612cad0ba50f6040ba1c310da3edf
#
_cell.length_a   1.000
_cell.length_b   1.000
_cell.length_c   1.000
_cell.angle_alpha   90.00
_cell.angle_beta   90.00
_cell.angle_gamma   90.00
#
_symmetry.space_group_name_H-M   'P 1'
#
loop_
_entity.id
_entity.type
_entity.pdbx_description
1 polymer ?
#
loop_
_entity_poly.entity_id
_entity_poly.type
_entity_poly.pdbx_seq_one_letter_code
_entity_poly.pdbx_strand_id
1 'polypeptide(L)'
;ARALSGREDLEVSFGGHLAEISGHSIRLPALPKTIEDGEASLVRGMADTFALKLNYHDAGVHQKLSPADPRARLAYQALEDARIEAVGTEIYPGVSSNIEAALRHEARRQKLEYVSNMEDAPLAEALRYMARASFTGRKPPKEASKVIKVWQNWITKHLGDDGLEQLKSALHDQ
;
A
#
# COMPACT_ATOMS: atom_id res chain seq x y z
N ALA A 1 12.83 -9.34 -4.33
CA ALA A 1 12.18 -9.57 -3.04
C ALA A 1 13.21 -9.83 -1.92
N ARG A 2 14.12 -10.83 -2.01
CA ARG A 2 15.09 -11.16 -0.94
C ARG A 2 15.91 -9.95 -0.49
N ALA A 3 16.53 -9.25 -1.41
CA ALA A 3 17.34 -8.05 -1.08
C ALA A 3 16.53 -6.94 -0.41
N LEU A 4 15.25 -6.77 -0.79
CA LEU A 4 14.38 -5.75 -0.19
C LEU A 4 13.83 -6.17 1.18
N SER A 5 13.65 -7.48 1.41
CA SER A 5 13.14 -8.00 2.69
C SER A 5 14.22 -8.12 3.77
N GLY A 6 15.49 -8.02 3.40
CA GLY A 6 16.61 -8.34 4.30
C GLY A 6 16.67 -9.83 4.71
N ARG A 7 15.92 -10.71 4.03
CA ARG A 7 15.81 -12.14 4.37
C ARG A 7 16.33 -13.01 3.24
N GLU A 8 17.41 -13.70 3.48
CA GLU A 8 18.03 -14.63 2.51
C GLU A 8 17.18 -15.89 2.28
N ASP A 9 16.48 -16.33 3.32
CA ASP A 9 15.62 -17.51 3.36
C ASP A 9 14.21 -17.28 2.80
N LEU A 10 13.91 -16.08 2.29
CA LEU A 10 12.61 -15.76 1.71
C LEU A 10 12.33 -16.61 0.48
N GLU A 11 11.23 -17.36 0.54
CA GLU A 11 10.71 -18.11 -0.60
C GLU A 11 9.69 -17.29 -1.38
N VAL A 12 9.82 -17.29 -2.70
CA VAL A 12 8.85 -16.66 -3.61
C VAL A 12 8.32 -17.72 -4.56
N SER A 13 7.02 -17.92 -4.53
CA SER A 13 6.31 -18.88 -5.38
C SER A 13 5.22 -18.19 -6.20
N PHE A 14 4.79 -18.84 -7.27
CA PHE A 14 3.72 -18.37 -8.15
C PHE A 14 2.58 -19.39 -8.15
N GLY A 15 1.35 -18.90 -8.03
CA GLY A 15 0.15 -19.72 -8.05
C GLY A 15 -0.99 -19.06 -7.26
N GLY A 16 -2.23 -19.47 -7.55
CA GLY A 16 -3.40 -18.85 -6.94
C GLY A 16 -3.88 -17.58 -7.66
N HIS A 17 -4.83 -16.89 -7.05
CA HIS A 17 -5.50 -15.73 -7.65
C HIS A 17 -5.07 -14.40 -7.03
N LEU A 18 -4.60 -14.42 -5.80
CA LEU A 18 -4.18 -13.23 -5.05
C LEU A 18 -2.75 -13.40 -4.56
N ALA A 19 -2.07 -12.25 -4.41
CA ALA A 19 -0.79 -12.21 -3.75
C ALA A 19 -0.99 -12.31 -2.22
N GLU A 20 -0.19 -13.14 -1.56
CA GLU A 20 -0.26 -13.34 -0.11
C GLU A 20 1.13 -13.56 0.50
N ILE A 21 1.24 -13.24 1.78
CA ILE A 21 2.44 -13.45 2.57
C ILE A 21 2.13 -14.35 3.76
N SER A 22 2.98 -15.32 4.02
CA SER A 22 2.88 -16.22 5.17
C SER A 22 4.27 -16.57 5.68
N GLY A 23 4.62 -16.07 6.86
CA GLY A 23 5.92 -16.29 7.47
C GLY A 23 7.09 -15.85 6.57
N HIS A 24 7.86 -16.81 6.07
CA HIS A 24 9.01 -16.61 5.18
C HIS A 24 8.69 -16.83 3.70
N SER A 25 7.42 -16.89 3.33
CA SER A 25 6.98 -17.20 1.97
C SER A 25 6.08 -16.09 1.42
N ILE A 26 6.36 -15.67 0.20
CA ILE A 26 5.49 -14.82 -0.62
C ILE A 26 4.93 -15.67 -1.75
N ARG A 27 3.60 -15.73 -1.86
CA ARG A 27 2.93 -16.33 -3.00
C ARG A 27 2.37 -15.22 -3.87
N LEU A 28 2.75 -15.21 -5.13
CA LEU A 28 2.28 -14.26 -6.14
C LEU A 28 1.26 -14.92 -7.06
N PRO A 29 0.40 -14.16 -7.75
CA PRO A 29 -0.50 -14.70 -8.75
C PRO A 29 0.24 -15.50 -9.81
N ALA A 30 -0.44 -16.48 -10.40
CA ALA A 30 0.11 -17.24 -11.51
C ALA A 30 0.44 -16.30 -12.67
N LEU A 31 1.63 -16.47 -13.24
CA LEU A 31 2.05 -15.68 -14.40
C LEU A 31 1.39 -16.19 -15.68
N PRO A 32 0.97 -15.31 -16.60
CA PRO A 32 0.56 -15.71 -17.93
C PRO A 32 1.76 -16.30 -18.71
N LYS A 33 1.47 -17.06 -19.75
CA LYS A 33 2.53 -17.68 -20.60
C LYS A 33 3.43 -16.66 -21.27
N THR A 34 2.88 -15.50 -21.59
CA THR A 34 3.62 -14.36 -22.16
C THR A 34 3.41 -13.18 -21.23
N ILE A 35 4.50 -12.63 -20.71
CA ILE A 35 4.47 -11.49 -19.78
C ILE A 35 4.70 -10.22 -20.58
N GLU A 36 3.71 -9.33 -20.61
CA GLU A 36 3.87 -7.97 -21.11
C GLU A 36 4.57 -7.08 -20.07
N ASP A 37 5.20 -5.98 -20.51
CA ASP A 37 5.96 -5.08 -19.64
C ASP A 37 5.12 -4.57 -18.45
N GLY A 38 3.84 -4.28 -18.66
CA GLY A 38 2.92 -3.84 -17.61
C GLY A 38 2.65 -4.92 -16.55
N GLU A 39 2.56 -6.19 -16.96
CA GLU A 39 2.35 -7.32 -16.05
C GLU A 39 3.60 -7.63 -15.24
N ALA A 40 4.78 -7.50 -15.85
CA ALA A 40 6.04 -7.65 -15.14
C ALA A 40 6.18 -6.61 -14.02
N SER A 41 5.84 -5.34 -14.28
CA SER A 41 5.87 -4.27 -13.29
C SER A 41 4.84 -4.51 -12.17
N LEU A 42 3.65 -5.00 -12.50
CA LEU A 42 2.63 -5.35 -11.51
C LEU A 42 3.11 -6.44 -10.56
N VAL A 43 3.63 -7.54 -11.10
CA VAL A 43 4.09 -8.68 -10.28
C VAL A 43 5.29 -8.29 -9.43
N ARG A 44 6.22 -7.51 -9.98
CA ARG A 44 7.33 -6.94 -9.22
C ARG A 44 6.82 -6.03 -8.09
N GLY A 45 5.83 -5.17 -8.38
CA GLY A 45 5.24 -4.29 -7.39
C GLY A 45 4.60 -5.03 -6.23
N MET A 46 3.86 -6.10 -6.50
CA MET A 46 3.32 -6.96 -5.45
C MET A 46 4.43 -7.60 -4.61
N ALA A 47 5.46 -8.15 -5.26
CA ALA A 47 6.60 -8.74 -4.57
C ALA A 47 7.39 -7.72 -3.75
N ASP A 48 7.59 -6.52 -4.28
CA ASP A 48 8.31 -5.43 -3.63
C ASP A 48 7.54 -4.94 -2.40
N THR A 49 6.22 -4.74 -2.49
CA THR A 49 5.36 -4.35 -1.36
C THR A 49 5.46 -5.36 -0.21
N PHE A 50 5.36 -6.67 -0.50
CA PHE A 50 5.50 -7.69 0.54
C PHE A 50 6.90 -7.75 1.13
N ALA A 51 7.94 -7.62 0.30
CA ALA A 51 9.31 -7.62 0.78
C ALA A 51 9.60 -6.41 1.69
N LEU A 52 9.10 -5.23 1.33
CA LEU A 52 9.19 -4.04 2.18
C LEU A 52 8.41 -4.23 3.49
N LYS A 53 7.24 -4.85 3.44
CA LYS A 53 6.48 -5.15 4.65
C LYS A 53 7.25 -6.09 5.59
N LEU A 54 7.91 -7.11 5.06
CA LEU A 54 8.77 -8.00 5.86
C LEU A 54 9.96 -7.28 6.50
N ASN A 55 10.44 -6.20 5.92
CA ASN A 55 11.61 -5.45 6.38
C ASN A 55 11.26 -4.31 7.35
N TYR A 56 10.18 -3.58 7.07
CA TYR A 56 9.88 -2.32 7.74
C TYR A 56 8.63 -2.35 8.65
N HIS A 57 7.95 -3.50 8.74
CA HIS A 57 6.79 -3.66 9.61
C HIS A 57 7.14 -4.50 10.83
N ASP A 58 6.97 -3.91 12.02
CA ASP A 58 7.00 -4.64 13.29
C ASP A 58 5.57 -5.04 13.69
N ALA A 59 5.27 -6.33 13.55
CA ALA A 59 3.96 -6.86 13.87
C ALA A 59 3.62 -6.74 15.36
N GLY A 60 4.63 -6.75 16.25
CA GLY A 60 4.42 -6.61 17.69
C GLY A 60 4.01 -5.18 18.06
N VAL A 61 4.70 -4.19 17.52
CA VAL A 61 4.36 -2.77 17.69
C VAL A 61 2.98 -2.51 17.09
N HIS A 62 2.74 -2.97 15.86
CA HIS A 62 1.47 -2.79 15.17
C HIS A 62 0.29 -3.36 15.95
N GLN A 63 0.41 -4.59 16.46
CA GLN A 63 -0.63 -5.23 17.24
C GLN A 63 -0.90 -4.50 18.57
N LYS A 64 0.15 -4.06 19.25
CA LYS A 64 0.05 -3.34 20.53
C LYS A 64 -0.69 -2.01 20.41
N LEU A 65 -0.46 -1.30 19.29
CA LEU A 65 -1.05 0.02 19.03
C LEU A 65 -2.34 -0.05 18.20
N SER A 66 -2.75 -1.24 17.76
CA SER A 66 -3.91 -1.43 16.91
C SER A 66 -5.20 -1.03 17.61
N PRO A 67 -6.05 -0.18 17.01
CA PRO A 67 -7.33 0.22 17.57
C PRO A 67 -8.28 -0.97 17.77
N ALA A 68 -9.13 -0.89 18.80
CA ALA A 68 -10.16 -1.90 19.05
C ALA A 68 -11.29 -1.83 18.00
N ASP A 69 -11.65 -0.63 17.56
CA ASP A 69 -12.69 -0.43 16.55
C ASP A 69 -12.25 -0.98 15.18
N PRO A 70 -13.07 -1.82 14.50
CA PRO A 70 -12.69 -2.43 13.22
C PRO A 70 -12.43 -1.42 12.10
N ARG A 71 -13.16 -0.31 12.05
CA ARG A 71 -12.98 0.72 11.01
C ARG A 71 -11.72 1.52 11.25
N ALA A 72 -11.45 1.88 12.52
CA ALA A 72 -10.20 2.54 12.90
C ALA A 72 -9.00 1.63 12.62
N ARG A 73 -9.13 0.31 12.81
CA ARG A 73 -8.09 -0.66 12.48
C ARG A 73 -7.77 -0.72 10.99
N LEU A 74 -8.78 -0.65 10.13
CA LEU A 74 -8.58 -0.59 8.68
C LEU A 74 -7.84 0.71 8.28
N ALA A 75 -8.19 1.84 8.88
CA ALA A 75 -7.51 3.11 8.65
C ALA A 75 -6.05 3.06 9.13
N TYR A 76 -5.82 2.50 10.32
CA TYR A 76 -4.49 2.30 10.89
C TYR A 76 -3.60 1.41 9.99
N GLN A 77 -4.14 0.29 9.50
CA GLN A 77 -3.45 -0.57 8.54
C GLN A 77 -3.14 0.15 7.22
N ALA A 78 -4.07 0.96 6.73
CA ALA A 78 -3.90 1.72 5.50
C ALA A 78 -2.77 2.78 5.61
N LEU A 79 -2.64 3.44 6.76
CA LEU A 79 -1.55 4.36 7.05
C LEU A 79 -0.21 3.63 7.15
N GLU A 80 -0.18 2.47 7.79
CA GLU A 80 1.03 1.64 7.88
C GLU A 80 1.50 1.14 6.51
N ASP A 81 0.58 0.67 5.66
CA ASP A 81 0.92 0.27 4.30
C ASP A 81 1.48 1.46 3.49
N ALA A 82 0.89 2.66 3.63
CA ALA A 82 1.40 3.89 3.00
C ALA A 82 2.80 4.27 3.52
N ARG A 83 3.05 4.12 4.84
CA ARG A 83 4.35 4.35 5.47
C ARG A 83 5.42 3.43 4.89
N ILE A 84 5.16 2.13 4.87
CA ILE A 84 6.09 1.12 4.35
C ILE A 84 6.44 1.38 2.88
N GLU A 85 5.45 1.70 2.07
CA GLU A 85 5.64 2.03 0.65
C GLU A 85 6.46 3.31 0.46
N ALA A 86 6.27 4.30 1.32
CA ALA A 86 7.01 5.55 1.27
C ALA A 86 8.48 5.34 1.67
N VAL A 87 8.75 4.69 2.81
CA VAL A 87 10.11 4.33 3.25
C VAL A 87 10.82 3.51 2.18
N GLY A 88 10.15 2.50 1.63
CA GLY A 88 10.72 1.67 0.58
C GLY A 88 11.04 2.46 -0.69
N THR A 89 10.20 3.41 -1.08
CA THR A 89 10.42 4.27 -2.24
C THR A 89 11.58 5.25 -2.03
N GLU A 90 11.74 5.75 -0.81
CA GLU A 90 12.84 6.65 -0.43
C GLU A 90 14.19 5.93 -0.51
N ILE A 91 14.28 4.73 0.09
CA ILE A 91 15.52 3.95 0.16
C ILE A 91 15.85 3.28 -1.18
N TYR A 92 14.82 2.82 -1.91
CA TYR A 92 14.95 2.09 -3.17
C TYR A 92 14.14 2.76 -4.30
N PRO A 93 14.62 3.85 -4.91
CA PRO A 93 13.84 4.58 -5.92
C PRO A 93 13.37 3.71 -7.09
N GLY A 94 14.09 2.64 -7.41
CA GLY A 94 13.74 1.70 -8.50
C GLY A 94 12.47 0.89 -8.26
N VAL A 95 11.99 0.78 -7.00
CA VAL A 95 10.73 0.05 -6.70
C VAL A 95 9.48 0.92 -6.91
N SER A 96 9.65 2.22 -7.01
CA SER A 96 8.53 3.16 -7.07
C SER A 96 7.55 2.88 -8.22
N SER A 97 8.08 2.69 -9.43
CA SER A 97 7.25 2.40 -10.61
C SER A 97 6.53 1.06 -10.52
N ASN A 98 7.16 0.06 -9.89
CA ASN A 98 6.56 -1.25 -9.65
C ASN A 98 5.41 -1.14 -8.64
N ILE A 99 5.62 -0.43 -7.53
CA ILE A 99 4.57 -0.18 -6.52
C ILE A 99 3.40 0.58 -7.15
N GLU A 100 3.66 1.60 -7.97
CA GLU A 100 2.61 2.34 -8.68
C GLU A 100 1.78 1.44 -9.62
N ALA A 101 2.41 0.47 -10.30
CA ALA A 101 1.69 -0.51 -11.12
C ALA A 101 0.79 -1.41 -10.27
N ALA A 102 1.27 -1.88 -9.10
CA ALA A 102 0.48 -2.67 -8.18
C ALA A 102 -0.69 -1.88 -7.59
N LEU A 103 -0.48 -0.64 -7.18
CA LEU A 103 -1.52 0.26 -6.67
C LEU A 103 -2.60 0.58 -7.71
N ARG A 104 -2.20 0.80 -8.96
CA ARG A 104 -3.14 1.01 -10.06
C ARG A 104 -3.99 -0.22 -10.31
N HIS A 105 -3.38 -1.40 -10.31
CA HIS A 105 -4.10 -2.66 -10.47
C HIS A 105 -5.10 -2.87 -9.33
N GLU A 106 -4.68 -2.63 -8.10
CA GLU A 106 -5.54 -2.78 -6.93
C GLU A 106 -6.73 -1.81 -6.96
N ALA A 107 -6.52 -0.54 -7.33
CA ALA A 107 -7.59 0.43 -7.50
C ALA A 107 -8.62 -0.01 -8.54
N ARG A 108 -8.18 -0.60 -9.67
CA ARG A 108 -9.07 -1.17 -10.70
C ARG A 108 -9.81 -2.41 -10.19
N ARG A 109 -9.12 -3.32 -9.50
CA ARG A 109 -9.70 -4.54 -8.93
C ARG A 109 -10.82 -4.20 -7.94
N GLN A 110 -10.61 -3.17 -7.12
CA GLN A 110 -11.60 -2.65 -6.18
C GLN A 110 -12.62 -1.72 -6.82
N LYS A 111 -12.53 -1.44 -8.12
CA LYS A 111 -13.44 -0.57 -8.86
C LYS A 111 -13.54 0.85 -8.28
N LEU A 112 -12.46 1.38 -7.72
CA LEU A 112 -12.44 2.69 -7.05
C LEU A 112 -12.76 3.85 -8.00
N GLU A 113 -12.61 3.65 -9.30
CA GLU A 113 -12.97 4.62 -10.33
C GLU A 113 -14.50 4.77 -10.54
N TYR A 114 -15.31 3.88 -9.95
CA TYR A 114 -16.77 3.90 -10.08
C TYR A 114 -17.50 4.37 -8.82
N VAL A 115 -16.78 4.57 -7.69
CA VAL A 115 -17.41 5.06 -6.45
C VAL A 115 -17.95 6.48 -6.64
N SER A 116 -19.08 6.77 -6.00
CA SER A 116 -19.77 8.06 -6.16
C SER A 116 -20.14 8.74 -4.84
N ASN A 117 -20.20 7.98 -3.75
CA ASN A 117 -20.59 8.45 -2.42
C ASN A 117 -19.77 7.75 -1.32
N MET A 118 -19.92 8.18 -0.07
CA MET A 118 -19.20 7.63 1.07
C MET A 118 -19.60 6.20 1.45
N GLU A 119 -20.80 5.78 1.12
CA GLU A 119 -21.30 4.43 1.46
C GLU A 119 -20.59 3.36 0.65
N ASP A 120 -20.31 3.67 -0.64
CA ASP A 120 -19.65 2.76 -1.58
C ASP A 120 -18.10 2.92 -1.56
N ALA A 121 -17.59 4.01 -1.00
CA ALA A 121 -16.19 4.35 -1.05
C ALA A 121 -15.44 3.89 0.21
N PRO A 122 -14.46 2.97 0.10
CA PRO A 122 -13.68 2.53 1.27
C PRO A 122 -12.77 3.67 1.78
N LEU A 123 -13.04 4.17 3.00
CA LEU A 123 -12.26 5.21 3.67
C LEU A 123 -10.77 4.85 3.78
N ALA A 124 -10.47 3.59 4.13
CA ALA A 124 -9.10 3.12 4.29
C ALA A 124 -8.28 3.29 3.00
N GLU A 125 -8.87 3.00 1.84
CA GLU A 125 -8.19 3.20 0.56
C GLU A 125 -7.96 4.69 0.26
N ALA A 126 -8.96 5.54 0.47
CA ALA A 126 -8.78 6.98 0.30
C ALA A 126 -7.63 7.50 1.17
N LEU A 127 -7.61 7.10 2.44
CA LEU A 127 -6.58 7.48 3.40
C LEU A 127 -5.19 6.97 2.98
N ARG A 128 -5.08 5.71 2.55
CA ARG A 128 -3.82 5.15 2.04
C ARG A 128 -3.25 5.95 0.88
N TYR A 129 -4.08 6.24 -0.14
CA TYR A 129 -3.61 6.99 -1.31
C TYR A 129 -3.25 8.44 -0.98
N MET A 130 -4.00 9.09 -0.09
CA MET A 130 -3.71 10.46 0.37
C MET A 130 -2.42 10.49 1.21
N ALA A 131 -2.27 9.59 2.17
CA ALA A 131 -1.08 9.49 3.01
C ALA A 131 0.16 9.21 2.16
N ARG A 132 0.10 8.22 1.26
CA ARG A 132 1.21 7.91 0.36
C ARG A 132 1.60 9.11 -0.52
N ALA A 133 0.61 9.84 -1.03
CA ALA A 133 0.87 11.04 -1.85
C ALA A 133 1.60 12.13 -1.05
N SER A 134 1.18 12.39 0.20
CA SER A 134 1.86 13.32 1.11
C SER A 134 3.28 12.84 1.43
N PHE A 135 3.44 11.56 1.80
CA PHE A 135 4.73 11.01 2.22
C PHE A 135 5.77 10.99 1.09
N THR A 136 5.36 10.63 -0.13
CA THR A 136 6.27 10.45 -1.27
C THR A 136 6.36 11.66 -2.20
N GLY A 137 5.43 12.63 -2.10
CA GLY A 137 5.25 13.70 -3.08
C GLY A 137 4.75 13.24 -4.46
N ARG A 138 4.34 11.96 -4.60
CA ARG A 138 3.90 11.38 -5.86
C ARG A 138 2.38 11.39 -5.97
N LYS A 139 1.88 11.68 -7.16
CA LYS A 139 0.43 11.67 -7.41
C LYS A 139 -0.12 10.23 -7.30
N PRO A 140 -1.30 10.06 -6.68
CA PRO A 140 -1.97 8.77 -6.68
C PRO A 140 -2.39 8.36 -8.10
N PRO A 141 -2.62 7.05 -8.37
CA PRO A 141 -3.12 6.60 -9.64
C PRO A 141 -4.49 7.22 -9.94
N LYS A 142 -4.75 7.50 -11.23
CA LYS A 142 -6.01 8.15 -11.66
C LYS A 142 -7.25 7.34 -11.27
N GLU A 143 -7.11 6.03 -11.17
CA GLU A 143 -8.16 5.10 -10.78
C GLU A 143 -8.62 5.30 -9.32
N ALA A 144 -7.76 5.87 -8.47
CA ALA A 144 -8.10 6.23 -7.08
C ALA A 144 -8.68 7.64 -6.91
N SER A 145 -8.74 8.44 -7.98
CA SER A 145 -9.13 9.86 -7.88
C SER A 145 -10.53 10.06 -7.30
N LYS A 146 -11.49 9.18 -7.62
CA LYS A 146 -12.87 9.32 -7.12
C LYS A 146 -12.98 8.98 -5.63
N VAL A 147 -12.36 7.90 -5.17
CA VAL A 147 -12.38 7.54 -3.75
C VAL A 147 -11.72 8.64 -2.91
N ILE A 148 -10.62 9.22 -3.39
CA ILE A 148 -9.97 10.36 -2.73
C ILE A 148 -10.92 11.55 -2.69
N LYS A 149 -11.53 11.94 -3.81
CA LYS A 149 -12.45 13.08 -3.89
C LYS A 149 -13.63 12.96 -2.94
N VAL A 150 -14.17 11.76 -2.78
CA VAL A 150 -15.29 11.50 -1.86
C VAL A 150 -14.89 11.75 -0.41
N TRP A 151 -13.67 11.39 -0.01
CA TRP A 151 -13.25 11.40 1.39
C TRP A 151 -12.34 12.56 1.78
N GLN A 152 -11.69 13.27 0.83
CA GLN A 152 -10.65 14.24 1.16
C GLN A 152 -11.10 15.32 2.16
N ASN A 153 -12.29 15.88 1.99
CA ASN A 153 -12.79 16.92 2.89
C ASN A 153 -13.03 16.40 4.30
N TRP A 154 -13.56 15.17 4.40
CA TRP A 154 -13.78 14.52 5.68
C TRP A 154 -12.45 14.20 6.37
N ILE A 155 -11.49 13.62 5.63
CA ILE A 155 -10.16 13.27 6.15
C ILE A 155 -9.44 14.54 6.61
N THR A 156 -9.37 15.59 5.78
CA THR A 156 -8.71 16.85 6.15
C THR A 156 -9.36 17.48 7.39
N LYS A 157 -10.69 17.46 7.49
CA LYS A 157 -11.39 18.00 8.67
C LYS A 157 -11.03 17.25 9.96
N HIS A 158 -10.81 15.91 9.89
CA HIS A 158 -10.57 15.08 11.08
C HIS A 158 -9.09 14.98 11.46
N LEU A 159 -8.18 15.00 10.47
CA LEU A 159 -6.74 15.00 10.73
C LEU A 159 -6.15 16.41 10.94
N GLY A 160 -6.87 17.45 10.55
CA GLY A 160 -6.33 18.81 10.42
C GLY A 160 -5.54 18.99 9.12
N ASP A 161 -5.28 20.24 8.75
CA ASP A 161 -4.60 20.57 7.49
C ASP A 161 -3.18 19.99 7.41
N ASP A 162 -2.48 19.92 8.55
CA ASP A 162 -1.11 19.43 8.66
C ASP A 162 -1.01 17.96 9.11
N GLY A 163 -2.14 17.27 9.32
CA GLY A 163 -2.13 15.93 9.93
C GLY A 163 -1.30 14.89 9.16
N LEU A 164 -1.39 14.88 7.84
CA LEU A 164 -0.57 13.99 7.01
C LEU A 164 0.91 14.38 6.98
N GLU A 165 1.24 15.67 7.06
CA GLU A 165 2.64 16.11 7.14
C GLU A 165 3.25 15.80 8.53
N GLN A 166 2.46 15.85 9.60
CA GLN A 166 2.89 15.40 10.92
C GLN A 166 3.21 13.90 10.91
N LEU A 167 2.36 13.08 10.29
CA LEU A 167 2.64 11.65 10.10
C LEU A 167 3.89 11.41 9.26
N LYS A 168 4.12 12.22 8.24
CA LYS A 168 5.32 12.16 7.41
C LYS A 168 6.60 12.43 8.23
N SER A 169 6.54 13.35 9.19
CA SER A 169 7.71 13.64 10.05
C SER A 169 8.14 12.45 10.92
N ALA A 170 7.22 11.51 11.18
CA ALA A 170 7.45 10.27 11.93
C ALA A 170 7.56 9.03 11.02
N LEU A 171 7.88 9.20 9.74
CA LEU A 171 7.83 8.12 8.73
C LEU A 171 8.71 6.92 9.09
N HIS A 172 9.85 7.14 9.74
CA HIS A 172 10.79 6.10 10.15
C HIS A 172 10.51 5.51 11.54
N ASP A 173 9.54 6.06 12.26
CA ASP A 173 9.07 5.56 13.56
C ASP A 173 7.75 4.80 13.35
N GLN A 174 7.71 3.55 13.80
CA GLN A 174 6.49 2.76 13.74
C GLN A 174 5.74 2.81 15.06
#